data_24e4f625837003e12ccf856abf6dc398
#
_entry.id   24e4f625837003e12ccf856abf6dc398
#
_cell.length_a   1.000
_cell.length_b   1.000
_cell.length_c   1.000
_cell.angle_alpha   90.00
_cell.angle_beta   90.00
_cell.angle_gamma   90.00
#
_symmetry.space_group_name_H-M   'P 1'
#
loop_
_entity.id
_entity.type
_entity.pdbx_description
1 polymer ?
#
loop_
_entity_poly.entity_id
_entity_poly.type
_entity_poly.pdbx_seq_one_letter_code
_entity_poly.pdbx_strand_id
1 'polypeptide(L)'
;MTYHEIKLSRRFFMKGTGAAALIGTTIGTASLAGCAEQSDTSAQEAQNMAAASSEINMERVNFDAGYNRVNTNSIKFDLTKMQNPGKQLDVGMGIADMDFRTLPEVTAALKKRLETENWGYEIPPLDYPANIVDWNKRRYNADVPKGNILNSVGVLDGVLSTLNAYGKEGDRVLLITPTYSSFFSTIHQANMVEAESEMIRNADGRYEVDWDDFEEQIASGIKLFILCNPQNPTGNCWTADELRRMGDICNAHGCLVLADEIHCDFVMGDNKYVPYAELGEEYAMNSVSYKSTSKSFNLAAHRTGYLFSHNRDHID
;
A
#
# COMPACT_ATOMS: atom_id res chain seq x y z
N MET A 1 32.98 -1.11 10.11
CA MET A 1 32.36 0.18 10.51
C MET A 1 30.97 -0.17 11.02
N THR A 2 30.78 -0.07 12.31
CA THR A 2 29.58 -0.45 13.05
C THR A 2 28.50 0.59 12.83
N TYR A 3 27.27 0.11 12.66
CA TYR A 3 26.03 0.87 12.39
C TYR A 3 25.55 1.64 13.64
N HIS A 4 26.43 2.43 14.24
CA HIS A 4 26.09 3.34 15.32
C HIS A 4 26.62 4.72 14.97
N GLU A 5 25.72 5.72 15.14
CA GLU A 5 25.94 7.16 14.99
C GLU A 5 25.67 7.78 13.61
N ILE A 6 24.40 7.80 13.23
CA ILE A 6 23.84 8.98 12.57
C ILE A 6 22.63 9.44 13.40
N LYS A 7 22.89 10.08 14.51
CA LYS A 7 21.93 10.97 15.18
C LYS A 7 21.91 12.27 14.39
N LEU A 8 21.06 12.37 13.39
CA LEU A 8 20.69 13.65 12.80
C LEU A 8 19.84 14.43 13.81
N SER A 9 20.47 15.43 14.41
CA SER A 9 19.87 16.35 15.35
C SER A 9 18.68 17.08 14.70
N ARG A 10 17.47 16.91 15.26
CA ARG A 10 16.21 17.60 14.90
C ARG A 10 16.25 19.13 15.07
N ARG A 11 17.41 19.76 15.35
CA ARG A 11 17.54 21.19 15.64
C ARG A 11 17.91 22.09 14.46
N PHE A 12 18.05 21.57 13.26
CA PHE A 12 18.53 22.38 12.12
C PHE A 12 17.43 22.82 11.15
N PHE A 13 16.17 22.44 11.34
CA PHE A 13 15.08 22.75 10.40
C PHE A 13 14.08 23.83 10.87
N MET A 14 14.32 24.48 11.99
CA MET A 14 13.41 25.50 12.53
C MET A 14 14.13 26.82 12.83
N LYS A 15 14.72 27.46 11.83
CA LYS A 15 15.02 28.89 11.86
C LYS A 15 15.00 29.46 10.45
N GLY A 16 13.86 29.92 10.06
CA GLY A 16 13.62 30.69 8.86
C GLY A 16 12.23 31.31 8.95
N THR A 17 12.09 32.24 9.87
CA THR A 17 10.90 33.07 10.02
C THR A 17 10.93 34.23 9.05
N GLY A 18 9.79 34.46 8.41
CA GLY A 18 9.31 35.81 8.20
C GLY A 18 9.38 36.36 6.79
N ALA A 19 8.24 36.42 6.13
CA ALA A 19 7.60 37.63 5.64
C ALA A 19 6.40 37.24 4.76
N ALA A 20 5.21 37.33 5.33
CA ALA A 20 3.97 37.35 4.55
C ALA A 20 3.82 38.73 3.92
N ALA A 21 3.90 38.80 2.59
CA ALA A 21 3.49 39.95 1.82
C ALA A 21 2.10 39.68 1.24
N LEU A 22 1.10 40.34 1.76
CA LEU A 22 -0.23 40.49 1.18
C LEU A 22 -0.13 41.22 -0.16
N ILE A 23 -0.41 40.52 -1.24
CA ILE A 23 -0.72 41.19 -2.52
C ILE A 23 -2.14 40.82 -2.87
N GLY A 24 -3.03 41.80 -2.65
CA GLY A 24 -4.37 41.78 -3.20
C GLY A 24 -4.32 42.00 -4.71
N THR A 25 -4.90 41.11 -5.47
CA THR A 25 -5.16 41.31 -6.88
C THR A 25 -6.64 41.18 -7.17
N THR A 26 -7.16 42.23 -7.70
CA THR A 26 -8.50 42.39 -8.27
C THR A 26 -8.68 41.40 -9.43
N ILE A 27 -9.74 40.59 -9.36
CA ILE A 27 -10.17 39.68 -10.42
C ILE A 27 -10.90 40.48 -11.49
N GLY A 28 -10.27 40.65 -12.63
CA GLY A 28 -10.91 41.11 -13.85
C GLY A 28 -11.63 39.94 -14.55
N THR A 29 -12.89 40.14 -14.87
CA THR A 29 -13.72 39.24 -15.67
C THR A 29 -13.17 39.14 -17.11
N ALA A 30 -12.55 38.03 -17.48
CA ALA A 30 -12.27 37.70 -18.86
C ALA A 30 -13.17 36.52 -19.29
N SER A 31 -13.81 36.71 -20.43
CA SER A 31 -14.86 35.89 -21.00
C SER A 31 -14.43 34.45 -21.28
N LEU A 32 -15.31 33.51 -20.93
CA LEU A 32 -15.29 32.10 -21.30
C LEU A 32 -15.58 31.92 -22.80
N ALA A 33 -14.54 31.89 -23.62
CA ALA A 33 -14.63 31.42 -25.01
C ALA A 33 -13.31 30.75 -25.35
N GLY A 34 -13.19 29.43 -25.09
CA GLY A 34 -12.01 28.66 -25.40
C GLY A 34 -11.99 27.21 -24.88
N CYS A 35 -13.08 26.72 -24.30
CA CYS A 35 -13.10 25.35 -23.69
C CYS A 35 -13.71 24.25 -24.58
N ALA A 36 -13.88 24.46 -25.88
CA ALA A 36 -14.51 23.45 -26.75
C ALA A 36 -13.54 22.59 -27.59
N GLU A 37 -12.25 22.94 -27.66
CA GLU A 37 -11.28 22.16 -28.49
C GLU A 37 -10.39 21.20 -27.66
N GLN A 38 -10.41 21.26 -26.33
CA GLN A 38 -9.59 20.36 -25.48
C GLN A 38 -10.28 19.04 -25.13
N SER A 39 -11.60 18.89 -25.40
CA SER A 39 -12.32 17.63 -25.05
C SER A 39 -12.09 16.52 -26.09
N ASP A 40 -11.79 16.85 -27.35
CA ASP A 40 -11.62 15.83 -28.40
C ASP A 40 -10.23 15.18 -28.37
N THR A 41 -9.20 15.90 -27.97
CA THR A 41 -7.83 15.35 -27.83
C THR A 41 -7.71 14.36 -26.67
N SER A 42 -8.34 14.61 -25.53
CA SER A 42 -8.29 13.70 -24.38
C SER A 42 -9.09 12.40 -24.61
N ALA A 43 -10.21 12.49 -25.34
CA ALA A 43 -10.98 11.30 -25.73
C ALA A 43 -10.24 10.46 -26.78
N GLN A 44 -9.55 11.10 -27.71
CA GLN A 44 -8.75 10.43 -28.73
C GLN A 44 -7.48 9.79 -28.13
N GLU A 45 -6.83 10.44 -27.18
CA GLU A 45 -5.70 9.87 -26.44
C GLU A 45 -6.13 8.69 -25.57
N ALA A 46 -7.28 8.77 -24.90
CA ALA A 46 -7.85 7.65 -24.14
C ALA A 46 -8.24 6.48 -25.04
N GLN A 47 -8.80 6.74 -26.24
CA GLN A 47 -9.10 5.70 -27.22
C GLN A 47 -7.82 5.09 -27.82
N ASN A 48 -6.79 5.88 -28.07
CA ASN A 48 -5.50 5.38 -28.54
C ASN A 48 -4.76 4.57 -27.47
N MET A 49 -4.89 4.94 -26.19
CA MET A 49 -4.37 4.13 -25.06
C MET A 49 -5.17 2.84 -24.87
N ALA A 50 -6.50 2.88 -25.02
CA ALA A 50 -7.35 1.68 -24.97
C ALA A 50 -7.11 0.76 -26.18
N ALA A 51 -6.87 1.30 -27.38
CA ALA A 51 -6.50 0.52 -28.54
C ALA A 51 -5.08 -0.08 -28.43
N ALA A 52 -4.15 0.62 -27.79
CA ALA A 52 -2.81 0.10 -27.49
C ALA A 52 -2.83 -0.99 -26.40
N SER A 53 -3.85 -1.04 -25.54
CA SER A 53 -4.02 -2.06 -24.51
C SER A 53 -4.67 -3.36 -25.00
N SER A 54 -5.20 -3.38 -26.22
CA SER A 54 -5.96 -4.53 -26.75
C SER A 54 -5.08 -5.70 -27.26
N GLU A 55 -3.77 -5.52 -27.37
CA GLU A 55 -2.85 -6.61 -27.70
C GLU A 55 -1.59 -6.53 -26.82
N ILE A 56 -1.72 -6.93 -25.57
CA ILE A 56 -0.53 -7.33 -24.81
C ILE A 56 -0.02 -8.60 -25.51
N ASN A 57 0.98 -8.43 -26.35
CA ASN A 57 1.65 -9.56 -26.97
C ASN A 57 2.45 -10.29 -25.87
N MET A 58 1.82 -11.29 -25.26
CA MET A 58 2.41 -12.12 -24.19
C MET A 58 3.70 -12.84 -24.64
N GLU A 59 3.94 -12.97 -25.95
CA GLU A 59 5.21 -13.46 -26.48
C GLU A 59 6.40 -12.52 -26.18
N ARG A 60 6.14 -11.25 -25.82
CA ARG A 60 7.18 -10.29 -25.42
C ARG A 60 7.71 -10.49 -24.00
N VAL A 61 7.00 -11.18 -23.14
CA VAL A 61 7.36 -11.35 -21.74
C VAL A 61 7.70 -12.80 -21.47
N ASN A 62 8.98 -13.11 -21.47
CA ASN A 62 9.46 -14.43 -21.07
C ASN A 62 9.76 -14.41 -19.56
N PHE A 63 8.83 -14.93 -18.76
CA PHE A 63 8.98 -15.04 -17.31
C PHE A 63 9.95 -16.14 -16.87
N ASP A 64 10.29 -17.09 -17.78
CA ASP A 64 11.25 -18.17 -17.52
C ASP A 64 12.69 -17.73 -17.82
N ALA A 65 12.87 -16.58 -18.48
CA ALA A 65 14.19 -16.05 -18.74
C ALA A 65 14.86 -15.59 -17.45
N GLY A 66 15.94 -16.26 -17.07
CA GLY A 66 16.73 -15.87 -15.90
C GLY A 66 17.19 -14.41 -15.98
N TYR A 67 16.99 -13.65 -14.90
CA TYR A 67 17.44 -12.28 -14.77
C TYR A 67 18.39 -12.16 -13.58
N ASN A 68 19.66 -11.94 -13.88
CA ASN A 68 20.66 -11.76 -12.83
C ASN A 68 20.50 -10.39 -12.18
N ARG A 69 20.20 -10.38 -10.88
CA ARG A 69 20.03 -9.20 -10.06
C ARG A 69 21.22 -8.88 -9.13
N VAL A 70 22.31 -9.64 -9.25
CA VAL A 70 23.54 -9.35 -8.50
C VAL A 70 24.20 -8.08 -9.07
N ASN A 71 24.69 -7.23 -8.20
CA ASN A 71 25.25 -5.89 -8.51
C ASN A 71 24.21 -4.90 -9.08
N THR A 72 22.95 -5.02 -8.66
CA THR A 72 21.88 -4.08 -8.99
C THR A 72 21.36 -3.32 -7.78
N ASN A 73 22.07 -3.34 -6.66
CA ASN A 73 21.66 -2.85 -5.34
C ASN A 73 20.41 -3.61 -4.79
N SER A 74 20.27 -4.85 -5.16
CA SER A 74 19.17 -5.69 -4.70
C SER A 74 19.31 -6.05 -3.22
N ILE A 75 18.31 -5.75 -2.41
CA ILE A 75 18.26 -6.21 -1.00
C ILE A 75 18.28 -7.75 -0.96
N LYS A 76 17.53 -8.40 -1.84
CA LYS A 76 17.40 -9.86 -1.91
C LYS A 76 18.73 -10.56 -2.18
N PHE A 77 19.59 -10.00 -3.02
CA PHE A 77 20.86 -10.61 -3.42
C PHE A 77 22.07 -9.88 -2.85
N ASP A 78 22.21 -8.58 -3.12
CA ASP A 78 23.43 -7.85 -2.80
C ASP A 78 23.59 -7.60 -1.29
N LEU A 79 22.53 -7.15 -0.62
CA LEU A 79 22.58 -6.96 0.83
C LEU A 79 22.73 -8.31 1.56
N THR A 80 22.01 -9.35 1.13
CA THR A 80 22.13 -10.69 1.73
C THR A 80 23.56 -11.23 1.59
N LYS A 81 24.20 -11.03 0.44
CA LYS A 81 25.60 -11.42 0.21
C LYS A 81 26.56 -10.62 1.10
N MET A 82 26.33 -9.32 1.25
CA MET A 82 27.14 -8.45 2.13
C MET A 82 27.04 -8.88 3.60
N GLN A 83 25.85 -9.30 4.04
CA GLN A 83 25.63 -9.79 5.41
C GLN A 83 26.15 -11.21 5.64
N ASN A 84 26.45 -11.96 4.58
CA ASN A 84 26.94 -13.33 4.65
C ASN A 84 28.25 -13.47 3.83
N PRO A 85 29.35 -12.81 4.22
CA PRO A 85 30.58 -12.85 3.47
C PRO A 85 31.13 -14.28 3.38
N GLY A 86 31.60 -14.66 2.17
CA GLY A 86 32.18 -15.97 1.93
C GLY A 86 31.17 -17.12 1.76
N LYS A 87 29.85 -16.88 1.94
CA LYS A 87 28.81 -17.87 1.66
C LYS A 87 28.33 -17.74 0.21
N GLN A 88 28.06 -18.87 -0.42
CA GLN A 88 27.38 -18.92 -1.70
C GLN A 88 25.89 -18.66 -1.47
N LEU A 89 25.30 -17.81 -2.32
CA LEU A 89 23.86 -17.55 -2.35
C LEU A 89 23.28 -18.16 -3.61
N ASP A 90 22.66 -19.33 -3.48
CA ASP A 90 22.05 -20.05 -4.61
C ASP A 90 20.64 -19.55 -4.91
N VAL A 91 19.87 -19.23 -3.85
CA VAL A 91 18.48 -18.77 -3.95
C VAL A 91 18.22 -17.64 -2.95
N GLY A 92 17.64 -16.55 -3.43
CA GLY A 92 17.17 -15.45 -2.58
C GLY A 92 15.65 -15.51 -2.41
N MET A 93 15.17 -15.87 -1.22
CA MET A 93 13.72 -15.95 -0.91
C MET A 93 13.27 -15.06 0.26
N GLY A 94 14.19 -14.30 0.85
CA GLY A 94 13.90 -13.47 2.02
C GLY A 94 13.16 -12.16 1.73
N ILE A 95 13.04 -11.77 0.46
CA ILE A 95 12.38 -10.53 0.04
C ILE A 95 11.34 -10.86 -1.03
N ALA A 96 10.12 -10.37 -0.83
CA ALA A 96 9.00 -10.59 -1.73
C ALA A 96 9.04 -9.62 -2.93
N ASP A 97 10.03 -9.77 -3.78
CA ASP A 97 10.14 -9.18 -5.10
C ASP A 97 10.43 -10.27 -6.14
N MET A 98 10.13 -9.97 -7.41
CA MET A 98 10.19 -10.96 -8.49
C MET A 98 11.56 -10.95 -9.17
N ASP A 99 12.01 -12.12 -9.66
CA ASP A 99 13.32 -12.29 -10.29
C ASP A 99 13.24 -12.31 -11.83
N PHE A 100 12.25 -11.61 -12.37
CA PHE A 100 12.11 -11.34 -13.80
C PHE A 100 11.95 -9.82 -14.05
N ARG A 101 12.08 -9.41 -15.29
CA ARG A 101 11.95 -8.01 -15.67
C ARG A 101 10.53 -7.51 -15.49
N THR A 102 10.38 -6.23 -15.14
CA THR A 102 9.08 -5.57 -15.13
C THR A 102 8.49 -5.52 -16.55
N LEU A 103 7.17 -5.31 -16.64
CA LEU A 103 6.47 -5.25 -17.91
C LEU A 103 7.06 -4.17 -18.83
N PRO A 104 7.18 -4.45 -20.14
CA PRO A 104 7.69 -3.46 -21.11
C PRO A 104 6.93 -2.15 -21.11
N GLU A 105 5.61 -2.19 -20.89
CA GLU A 105 4.73 -1.02 -20.84
C GLU A 105 5.09 -0.11 -19.65
N VAL A 106 5.37 -0.69 -18.49
CA VAL A 106 5.83 0.06 -17.30
C VAL A 106 7.18 0.73 -17.61
N THR A 107 8.11 -0.01 -18.20
CA THR A 107 9.42 0.54 -18.59
C THR A 107 9.26 1.67 -19.60
N ALA A 108 8.35 1.55 -20.58
CA ALA A 108 8.08 2.58 -21.58
C ALA A 108 7.49 3.85 -20.94
N ALA A 109 6.54 3.71 -20.03
CA ALA A 109 5.96 4.83 -19.29
C ALA A 109 7.01 5.59 -18.47
N LEU A 110 7.89 4.87 -17.77
CA LEU A 110 8.99 5.48 -17.00
C LEU A 110 9.98 6.22 -17.91
N LYS A 111 10.35 5.64 -19.06
CA LYS A 111 11.22 6.31 -20.04
C LYS A 111 10.57 7.59 -20.58
N LYS A 112 9.29 7.54 -20.96
CA LYS A 112 8.55 8.72 -21.40
C LYS A 112 8.54 9.82 -20.32
N ARG A 113 8.40 9.45 -19.05
CA ARG A 113 8.45 10.43 -17.95
C ARG A 113 9.82 11.05 -17.80
N LEU A 114 10.91 10.29 -18.00
CA LEU A 114 12.28 10.80 -17.95
C LEU A 114 12.54 11.86 -19.05
N GLU A 115 11.90 11.75 -20.21
CA GLU A 115 12.07 12.68 -21.33
C GLU A 115 11.59 14.12 -21.00
N THR A 116 10.75 14.30 -19.98
CA THR A 116 10.30 15.65 -19.58
C THR A 116 11.40 16.48 -18.90
N GLU A 117 12.43 15.84 -18.35
CA GLU A 117 13.59 16.46 -17.68
C GLU A 117 13.25 17.55 -16.64
N ASN A 118 11.99 17.56 -16.17
CA ASN A 118 11.49 18.51 -15.18
C ASN A 118 10.93 17.76 -13.97
N TRP A 119 11.51 18.01 -12.80
CA TRP A 119 11.21 17.34 -11.53
C TRP A 119 10.66 18.32 -10.49
N GLY A 120 10.02 19.40 -10.96
CA GLY A 120 9.34 20.37 -10.10
C GLY A 120 8.09 19.79 -9.45
N TYR A 121 7.30 20.65 -8.82
CA TYR A 121 6.05 20.24 -8.20
C TYR A 121 5.04 19.79 -9.24
N GLU A 122 4.40 18.65 -9.01
CA GLU A 122 3.42 18.05 -9.90
C GLU A 122 2.13 17.72 -9.16
N ILE A 123 1.04 17.68 -9.91
CA ILE A 123 -0.22 17.08 -9.46
C ILE A 123 -0.25 15.63 -9.93
N PRO A 124 -0.88 14.69 -9.19
CA PRO A 124 -1.15 13.36 -9.70
C PRO A 124 -1.91 13.44 -11.04
N PRO A 125 -1.62 12.51 -11.98
CA PRO A 125 -2.40 12.43 -13.21
C PRO A 125 -3.91 12.35 -12.93
N LEU A 126 -4.73 13.05 -13.72
CA LEU A 126 -6.18 13.15 -13.48
C LEU A 126 -6.90 11.79 -13.59
N ASP A 127 -6.34 10.88 -14.34
CA ASP A 127 -6.83 9.51 -14.52
C ASP A 127 -6.34 8.53 -13.44
N TYR A 128 -5.36 8.92 -12.61
CA TYR A 128 -4.79 8.05 -11.59
C TYR A 128 -5.84 7.46 -10.62
N PRO A 129 -6.74 8.25 -10.01
CA PRO A 129 -7.78 7.68 -9.16
C PRO A 129 -8.78 6.81 -9.94
N ALA A 130 -9.06 7.15 -11.20
CA ALA A 130 -9.94 6.35 -12.05
C ALA A 130 -9.34 4.98 -12.38
N ASN A 131 -8.03 4.93 -12.61
CA ASN A 131 -7.31 3.68 -12.87
C ASN A 131 -7.29 2.77 -11.62
N ILE A 132 -7.18 3.34 -10.41
CA ILE A 132 -7.31 2.59 -9.15
C ILE A 132 -8.71 1.98 -9.02
N VAL A 133 -9.75 2.80 -9.24
CA VAL A 133 -11.16 2.33 -9.18
C VAL A 133 -11.39 1.21 -10.19
N ASP A 134 -10.99 1.41 -11.44
CA ASP A 134 -11.16 0.42 -12.51
C ASP A 134 -10.40 -0.88 -12.22
N TRP A 135 -9.15 -0.80 -11.73
CA TRP A 135 -8.37 -1.99 -11.36
C TRP A 135 -9.08 -2.81 -10.29
N ASN A 136 -9.51 -2.17 -9.20
CA ASN A 136 -10.19 -2.87 -8.09
C ASN A 136 -11.52 -3.45 -8.55
N LYS A 137 -12.28 -2.74 -9.40
CA LYS A 137 -13.55 -3.23 -9.94
C LYS A 137 -13.36 -4.45 -10.83
N ARG A 138 -12.42 -4.41 -11.76
CA ARG A 138 -12.16 -5.52 -12.69
C ARG A 138 -11.57 -6.74 -12.02
N ARG A 139 -10.64 -6.54 -11.07
CA ARG A 139 -9.91 -7.65 -10.43
C ARG A 139 -10.67 -8.31 -9.31
N TYR A 140 -11.39 -7.53 -8.51
CA TYR A 140 -11.97 -7.99 -7.25
C TYR A 140 -13.46 -7.71 -7.13
N ASN A 141 -14.07 -7.10 -8.13
CA ASN A 141 -15.42 -6.55 -8.08
C ASN A 141 -15.63 -5.58 -6.91
N ALA A 142 -14.56 -4.92 -6.47
CA ALA A 142 -14.59 -3.98 -5.36
C ALA A 142 -14.91 -2.57 -5.81
N ASP A 143 -15.71 -1.88 -5.00
CA ASP A 143 -16.13 -0.49 -5.21
C ASP A 143 -15.25 0.44 -4.35
N VAL A 144 -14.31 1.14 -5.00
CA VAL A 144 -13.42 2.10 -4.33
C VAL A 144 -13.98 3.51 -4.54
N PRO A 145 -14.29 4.27 -3.47
CA PRO A 145 -14.83 5.61 -3.61
C PRO A 145 -13.75 6.57 -4.14
N LYS A 146 -13.87 6.96 -5.41
CA LYS A 146 -12.86 7.74 -6.14
C LYS A 146 -12.42 9.02 -5.41
N GLY A 147 -13.34 9.68 -4.71
CA GLY A 147 -13.06 10.91 -3.95
C GLY A 147 -12.34 10.68 -2.61
N ASN A 148 -12.22 9.43 -2.18
CA ASN A 148 -11.67 9.05 -0.88
C ASN A 148 -10.36 8.25 -1.03
N ILE A 149 -9.58 8.53 -2.06
CA ILE A 149 -8.27 7.90 -2.28
C ILE A 149 -7.19 8.91 -1.92
N LEU A 150 -6.26 8.50 -1.06
CA LEU A 150 -5.04 9.24 -0.75
C LEU A 150 -3.82 8.49 -1.26
N ASN A 151 -2.88 9.24 -1.80
CA ASN A 151 -1.59 8.71 -2.23
C ASN A 151 -0.64 8.59 -1.04
N SER A 152 0.14 7.52 -1.04
CA SER A 152 1.22 7.29 -0.07
C SER A 152 2.49 6.84 -0.79
N VAL A 153 3.64 7.06 -0.18
CA VAL A 153 4.94 6.57 -0.68
C VAL A 153 5.15 5.08 -0.41
N GLY A 154 4.20 4.44 0.23
CA GLY A 154 4.17 3.00 0.52
C GLY A 154 3.02 2.66 1.45
N VAL A 155 2.69 1.37 1.57
CA VAL A 155 1.64 0.91 2.48
C VAL A 155 1.99 1.22 3.93
N LEU A 156 3.22 0.93 4.38
CA LEU A 156 3.65 1.19 5.75
C LEU A 156 3.62 2.68 6.12
N ASP A 157 3.95 3.57 5.17
CA ASP A 157 3.87 5.02 5.37
C ASP A 157 2.40 5.46 5.52
N GLY A 158 1.48 4.86 4.76
CA GLY A 158 0.03 5.05 4.91
C GLY A 158 -0.48 4.57 6.28
N VAL A 159 -0.07 3.37 6.70
CA VAL A 159 -0.40 2.82 8.03
C VAL A 159 0.14 3.74 9.12
N LEU A 160 1.41 4.17 9.04
CA LEU A 160 2.00 5.10 10.00
C LEU A 160 1.23 6.41 10.10
N SER A 161 0.78 6.94 8.96
CA SER A 161 -0.02 8.18 8.93
C SER A 161 -1.34 7.99 9.68
N THR A 162 -2.03 6.85 9.46
CA THR A 162 -3.28 6.53 10.15
C THR A 162 -3.06 6.30 11.65
N LEU A 163 -1.99 5.59 12.03
CA LEU A 163 -1.64 5.42 13.44
C LEU A 163 -1.46 6.77 14.14
N ASN A 164 -0.74 7.71 13.51
CA ASN A 164 -0.52 9.04 14.06
C ASN A 164 -1.79 9.92 14.08
N ALA A 165 -2.75 9.68 13.19
CA ALA A 165 -4.01 10.41 13.15
C ALA A 165 -4.99 9.95 14.24
N TYR A 166 -5.03 8.66 14.53
CA TYR A 166 -6.04 8.05 15.40
C TYR A 166 -5.52 7.67 16.80
N GLY A 167 -4.23 7.46 16.93
CA GLY A 167 -3.64 7.02 18.18
C GLY A 167 -2.80 8.09 18.86
N LYS A 168 -2.38 7.78 20.08
CA LYS A 168 -1.52 8.59 20.93
C LYS A 168 -0.32 7.77 21.39
N GLU A 169 0.71 8.45 21.87
CA GLU A 169 1.86 7.81 22.50
C GLU A 169 1.42 6.83 23.60
N GLY A 170 1.90 5.60 23.51
CA GLY A 170 1.59 4.52 24.44
C GLY A 170 0.30 3.75 24.15
N ASP A 171 -0.52 4.16 23.17
CA ASP A 171 -1.69 3.39 22.75
C ASP A 171 -1.25 2.02 22.20
N ARG A 172 -2.10 1.03 22.41
CA ARG A 172 -1.85 -0.32 21.90
C ARG A 172 -2.48 -0.52 20.54
N VAL A 173 -1.74 -1.20 19.64
CA VAL A 173 -2.17 -1.57 18.30
C VAL A 173 -2.15 -3.09 18.18
N LEU A 174 -3.28 -3.71 17.84
CA LEU A 174 -3.38 -5.16 17.73
C LEU A 174 -2.76 -5.65 16.43
N LEU A 175 -2.04 -6.76 16.54
CA LEU A 175 -1.53 -7.59 15.46
C LEU A 175 -1.95 -9.04 15.69
N ILE A 176 -2.31 -9.76 14.63
CA ILE A 176 -2.44 -11.23 14.66
C ILE A 176 -1.09 -11.80 14.24
N THR A 177 -0.42 -12.54 15.13
CA THR A 177 0.95 -13.04 14.91
C THR A 177 1.00 -14.55 14.67
N PRO A 178 1.99 -15.07 13.87
CA PRO A 178 3.09 -14.33 13.25
C PRO A 178 2.61 -13.41 12.11
N THR A 179 3.21 -12.23 12.03
CA THR A 179 2.85 -11.22 11.02
C THR A 179 4.09 -10.55 10.41
N TYR A 180 3.87 -9.62 9.48
CA TYR A 180 4.95 -8.89 8.85
C TYR A 180 5.73 -8.04 9.86
N SER A 181 7.03 -8.34 9.99
CA SER A 181 7.90 -7.75 11.01
C SER A 181 7.96 -6.21 10.97
N SER A 182 7.74 -5.60 9.81
CA SER A 182 7.75 -4.14 9.72
C SER A 182 6.54 -3.47 10.38
N PHE A 183 5.46 -4.18 10.68
CA PHE A 183 4.35 -3.60 11.46
C PHE A 183 4.82 -3.21 12.87
N PHE A 184 5.63 -4.03 13.52
CA PHE A 184 6.23 -3.71 14.83
C PHE A 184 7.01 -2.39 14.76
N SER A 185 7.91 -2.27 13.78
CA SER A 185 8.69 -1.03 13.63
C SER A 185 7.84 0.18 13.26
N THR A 186 6.74 -0.01 12.52
CA THR A 186 5.80 1.07 12.17
C THR A 186 5.02 1.54 13.41
N ILE A 187 4.58 0.62 14.25
CA ILE A 187 3.92 0.92 15.53
C ILE A 187 4.87 1.69 16.46
N HIS A 188 6.12 1.24 16.59
CA HIS A 188 7.13 1.94 17.39
C HIS A 188 7.48 3.33 16.85
N GLN A 189 7.47 3.53 15.51
CA GLN A 189 7.66 4.85 14.90
C GLN A 189 6.51 5.83 15.24
N ALA A 190 5.32 5.31 15.48
CA ALA A 190 4.18 6.09 15.96
C ALA A 190 4.23 6.34 17.49
N ASN A 191 5.28 5.89 18.19
CA ASN A 191 5.41 5.88 19.66
C ASN A 191 4.27 5.09 20.35
N MET A 192 3.76 4.06 19.70
CA MET A 192 2.75 3.14 20.21
C MET A 192 3.36 1.79 20.58
N VAL A 193 2.54 0.92 21.14
CA VAL A 193 2.96 -0.41 21.63
C VAL A 193 2.14 -1.46 20.90
N GLU A 194 2.81 -2.52 20.47
CA GLU A 194 2.12 -3.68 19.91
C GLU A 194 1.33 -4.44 20.97
N ALA A 195 0.17 -4.94 20.58
CA ALA A 195 -0.56 -6.01 21.24
C ALA A 195 -0.62 -7.18 20.27
N GLU A 196 -0.36 -8.37 20.76
CA GLU A 196 -0.31 -9.55 19.91
C GLU A 196 -1.41 -10.53 20.28
N SER A 197 -2.13 -11.04 19.25
CA SER A 197 -2.97 -12.22 19.36
C SER A 197 -2.31 -13.32 18.53
N GLU A 198 -1.79 -14.34 19.18
CA GLU A 198 -1.02 -15.40 18.53
C GLU A 198 -1.95 -16.41 17.87
N MET A 199 -1.73 -16.67 16.58
CA MET A 199 -2.50 -17.67 15.83
C MET A 199 -2.15 -19.09 16.28
N ILE A 200 -3.16 -19.94 16.27
CA ILE A 200 -3.03 -21.38 16.55
C ILE A 200 -2.70 -22.10 15.22
N ARG A 201 -1.62 -22.85 15.20
CA ARG A 201 -1.31 -23.71 14.06
C ARG A 201 -2.01 -25.04 14.19
N ASN A 202 -2.94 -25.35 13.27
CA ASN A 202 -3.65 -26.62 13.27
C ASN A 202 -2.80 -27.78 12.72
N ALA A 203 -3.34 -29.01 12.79
CA ALA A 203 -2.65 -30.22 12.36
C ALA A 203 -2.28 -30.24 10.87
N ASP A 204 -3.07 -29.57 10.03
CA ASP A 204 -2.83 -29.45 8.59
C ASP A 204 -1.80 -28.35 8.26
N GLY A 205 -1.31 -27.65 9.29
CA GLY A 205 -0.30 -26.61 9.14
C GLY A 205 -0.86 -25.22 8.81
N ARG A 206 -2.17 -25.06 8.70
CA ARG A 206 -2.84 -23.76 8.56
C ARG A 206 -2.81 -23.04 9.91
N TYR A 207 -2.68 -21.73 9.86
CA TYR A 207 -2.84 -20.87 11.02
C TYR A 207 -4.30 -20.41 11.15
N GLU A 208 -4.80 -20.43 12.36
CA GLU A 208 -6.17 -20.04 12.72
C GLU A 208 -6.13 -18.95 13.80
N VAL A 209 -7.11 -18.06 13.79
CA VAL A 209 -7.22 -17.01 14.82
C VAL A 209 -7.65 -17.65 16.13
N ASP A 210 -6.93 -17.32 17.21
CA ASP A 210 -7.44 -17.54 18.56
C ASP A 210 -8.52 -16.49 18.86
N TRP A 211 -9.76 -16.87 18.65
CA TRP A 211 -10.88 -15.95 18.72
C TRP A 211 -11.14 -15.40 20.12
N ASP A 212 -10.86 -16.20 21.14
CA ASP A 212 -11.08 -15.80 22.54
C ASP A 212 -10.03 -14.75 22.94
N ASP A 213 -8.76 -14.99 22.60
CA ASP A 213 -7.69 -14.02 22.83
C ASP A 213 -7.87 -12.76 21.95
N PHE A 214 -8.23 -12.90 20.66
CA PHE A 214 -8.47 -11.76 19.79
C PHE A 214 -9.55 -10.83 20.36
N GLU A 215 -10.67 -11.39 20.80
CA GLU A 215 -11.77 -10.61 21.39
C GLU A 215 -11.35 -9.99 22.74
N GLU A 216 -10.64 -10.73 23.61
CA GLU A 216 -10.11 -10.20 24.86
C GLU A 216 -9.17 -9.01 24.65
N GLN A 217 -8.25 -9.11 23.68
CA GLN A 217 -7.34 -8.01 23.33
C GLN A 217 -8.12 -6.77 22.88
N ILE A 218 -9.08 -6.90 21.97
CA ILE A 218 -9.90 -5.79 21.50
C ILE A 218 -10.76 -5.20 22.65
N ALA A 219 -11.39 -6.05 23.46
CA ALA A 219 -12.21 -5.64 24.59
C ALA A 219 -11.41 -4.93 25.70
N SER A 220 -10.09 -5.12 25.75
CA SER A 220 -9.20 -4.41 26.67
C SER A 220 -9.05 -2.90 26.36
N GLY A 221 -9.70 -2.41 25.30
CA GLY A 221 -9.74 -1.01 24.94
C GLY A 221 -8.81 -0.63 23.78
N ILE A 222 -8.28 -1.61 23.03
CA ILE A 222 -7.51 -1.36 21.81
C ILE A 222 -8.39 -0.71 20.75
N LYS A 223 -7.89 0.33 20.10
CA LYS A 223 -8.63 1.15 19.13
C LYS A 223 -8.15 0.98 17.68
N LEU A 224 -7.04 0.30 17.48
CA LEU A 224 -6.41 0.14 16.17
C LEU A 224 -5.99 -1.33 15.99
N PHE A 225 -6.42 -1.94 14.89
CA PHE A 225 -6.04 -3.29 14.49
C PHE A 225 -5.44 -3.27 13.10
N ILE A 226 -4.21 -3.77 12.91
CA ILE A 226 -3.61 -3.94 11.58
C ILE A 226 -3.90 -5.35 11.10
N LEU A 227 -4.78 -5.44 10.11
CA LEU A 227 -5.13 -6.67 9.42
C LEU A 227 -4.24 -6.85 8.18
N CYS A 228 -3.50 -7.94 8.10
CA CYS A 228 -2.78 -8.34 6.87
C CYS A 228 -3.66 -9.31 6.07
N ASN A 229 -4.10 -8.91 4.87
CA ASN A 229 -5.05 -9.67 4.06
C ASN A 229 -4.72 -9.66 2.56
N PRO A 230 -4.15 -10.72 1.99
CA PRO A 230 -3.68 -11.99 2.59
C PRO A 230 -2.55 -11.84 3.59
N GLN A 231 -2.47 -12.78 4.53
CA GLN A 231 -1.53 -12.74 5.65
C GLN A 231 -0.10 -13.06 5.24
N ASN A 232 0.84 -12.23 5.66
CA ASN A 232 2.28 -12.45 5.58
C ASN A 232 2.85 -12.63 7.00
N PRO A 233 3.59 -13.70 7.34
CA PRO A 233 4.23 -14.66 6.42
C PRO A 233 3.48 -15.98 6.24
N THR A 234 2.35 -16.20 6.90
CA THR A 234 1.69 -17.52 6.96
C THR A 234 1.06 -17.95 5.63
N GLY A 235 0.76 -16.97 4.75
CA GLY A 235 0.09 -17.22 3.47
C GLY A 235 -1.42 -17.47 3.60
N ASN A 236 -2.00 -17.24 4.78
CA ASN A 236 -3.44 -17.35 4.95
C ASN A 236 -4.16 -16.39 4.01
N CYS A 237 -5.10 -16.91 3.24
CA CYS A 237 -6.14 -16.15 2.59
C CYS A 237 -7.39 -16.23 3.46
N TRP A 238 -7.75 -15.14 4.12
CA TRP A 238 -8.88 -15.11 5.03
C TRP A 238 -10.19 -15.30 4.28
N THR A 239 -11.08 -16.11 4.82
CA THR A 239 -12.43 -16.27 4.31
C THR A 239 -13.28 -15.05 4.66
N ALA A 240 -14.38 -14.85 3.93
CA ALA A 240 -15.32 -13.77 4.24
C ALA A 240 -15.89 -13.88 5.67
N ASP A 241 -16.08 -15.10 6.17
CA ASP A 241 -16.62 -15.32 7.50
C ASP A 241 -15.59 -15.02 8.59
N GLU A 242 -14.33 -15.39 8.40
CA GLU A 242 -13.23 -14.99 9.30
C GLU A 242 -13.08 -13.46 9.35
N LEU A 243 -13.08 -12.79 8.19
CA LEU A 243 -12.99 -11.33 8.12
C LEU A 243 -14.20 -10.63 8.75
N ARG A 244 -15.44 -11.15 8.54
CA ARG A 244 -16.62 -10.60 9.21
C ARG A 244 -16.52 -10.76 10.72
N ARG A 245 -16.12 -11.93 11.22
CA ARG A 245 -15.95 -12.14 12.66
C ARG A 245 -14.95 -11.18 13.28
N MET A 246 -13.80 -10.94 12.62
CA MET A 246 -12.85 -9.90 13.06
C MET A 246 -13.51 -8.53 13.08
N GLY A 247 -14.25 -8.20 12.01
CA GLY A 247 -14.93 -6.92 11.86
C GLY A 247 -16.04 -6.70 12.88
N ASP A 248 -16.85 -7.73 13.18
CA ASP A 248 -17.91 -7.68 14.19
C ASP A 248 -17.34 -7.36 15.57
N ILE A 249 -16.26 -8.03 15.96
CA ILE A 249 -15.56 -7.78 17.22
C ILE A 249 -15.01 -6.36 17.23
N CYS A 250 -14.34 -5.92 16.16
CA CYS A 250 -13.79 -4.57 16.06
C CYS A 250 -14.90 -3.50 16.13
N ASN A 251 -16.02 -3.69 15.41
CA ASN A 251 -17.15 -2.77 15.41
C ASN A 251 -17.81 -2.67 16.79
N ALA A 252 -17.99 -3.80 17.49
CA ALA A 252 -18.59 -3.84 18.82
C ALA A 252 -17.80 -3.01 19.86
N HIS A 253 -16.48 -2.87 19.67
CA HIS A 253 -15.60 -2.18 20.60
C HIS A 253 -15.04 -0.85 20.05
N GLY A 254 -15.48 -0.41 18.88
CA GLY A 254 -15.02 0.82 18.23
C GLY A 254 -13.52 0.80 17.91
N CYS A 255 -13.03 -0.36 17.44
CA CYS A 255 -11.67 -0.54 16.96
C CYS A 255 -11.66 -0.36 15.44
N LEU A 256 -10.83 0.56 14.94
CA LEU A 256 -10.64 0.82 13.52
C LEU A 256 -9.74 -0.25 12.90
N VAL A 257 -10.16 -0.80 11.76
CA VAL A 257 -9.39 -1.82 11.01
C VAL A 257 -8.52 -1.16 9.94
N LEU A 258 -7.22 -1.38 10.02
CA LEU A 258 -6.22 -0.96 9.04
C LEU A 258 -5.88 -2.18 8.17
N ALA A 259 -6.57 -2.33 7.03
CA ALA A 259 -6.44 -3.50 6.17
C ALA A 259 -5.28 -3.35 5.18
N ASP A 260 -4.12 -3.92 5.49
CA ASP A 260 -3.01 -4.06 4.53
C ASP A 260 -3.33 -5.19 3.54
N GLU A 261 -3.70 -4.79 2.35
CA GLU A 261 -4.12 -5.67 1.26
C GLU A 261 -3.09 -5.72 0.11
N ILE A 262 -1.82 -5.42 0.40
CA ILE A 262 -0.75 -5.34 -0.62
C ILE A 262 -0.54 -6.67 -1.36
N HIS A 263 -0.89 -7.81 -0.75
CA HIS A 263 -0.74 -9.14 -1.32
C HIS A 263 -1.98 -9.66 -2.05
N CYS A 264 -3.00 -8.85 -2.25
CA CYS A 264 -4.30 -9.25 -2.81
C CYS A 264 -4.25 -9.95 -4.18
N ASP A 265 -3.22 -9.70 -4.99
CA ASP A 265 -3.02 -10.35 -6.29
C ASP A 265 -2.36 -11.76 -6.21
N PHE A 266 -1.83 -12.14 -5.04
CA PHE A 266 -1.05 -13.38 -4.85
C PHE A 266 -1.83 -14.45 -4.10
N VAL A 267 -3.03 -14.73 -4.57
CA VAL A 267 -3.88 -15.80 -4.03
C VAL A 267 -3.72 -17.04 -4.89
N MET A 268 -3.40 -18.17 -4.28
CA MET A 268 -3.08 -19.43 -4.96
C MET A 268 -4.13 -20.51 -4.70
N GLY A 269 -4.17 -21.48 -5.59
CA GLY A 269 -5.12 -22.60 -5.53
C GLY A 269 -6.56 -22.12 -5.72
N ASP A 270 -7.48 -22.72 -4.98
CA ASP A 270 -8.91 -22.41 -5.04
C ASP A 270 -9.33 -21.27 -4.10
N ASN A 271 -8.36 -20.65 -3.40
CA ASN A 271 -8.62 -19.52 -2.53
C ASN A 271 -9.05 -18.29 -3.33
N LYS A 272 -9.85 -17.43 -2.69
CA LYS A 272 -10.28 -16.16 -3.25
C LYS A 272 -9.99 -15.04 -2.27
N TYR A 273 -9.28 -14.04 -2.74
CA TYR A 273 -9.13 -12.81 -1.97
C TYR A 273 -10.49 -12.11 -1.84
N VAL A 274 -10.80 -11.73 -0.61
CA VAL A 274 -11.98 -10.94 -0.28
C VAL A 274 -11.52 -9.57 0.21
N PRO A 275 -11.80 -8.47 -0.50
CA PRO A 275 -11.51 -7.12 -0.02
C PRO A 275 -12.28 -6.87 1.28
N TYR A 276 -11.62 -6.35 2.30
CA TYR A 276 -12.27 -6.12 3.59
C TYR A 276 -13.45 -5.15 3.49
N ALA A 277 -13.31 -4.08 2.71
CA ALA A 277 -14.35 -3.09 2.49
C ALA A 277 -15.60 -3.62 1.72
N GLU A 278 -15.53 -4.83 1.12
CA GLU A 278 -16.64 -5.43 0.39
C GLU A 278 -17.46 -6.42 1.24
N LEU A 279 -17.16 -6.55 2.52
CA LEU A 279 -17.89 -7.44 3.44
C LEU A 279 -19.29 -6.92 3.79
N GLY A 280 -19.48 -5.60 3.77
CA GLY A 280 -20.68 -4.87 4.12
C GLY A 280 -20.37 -3.41 4.47
N GLU A 281 -21.41 -2.56 4.50
CA GLU A 281 -21.26 -1.13 4.75
C GLU A 281 -20.63 -0.84 6.13
N GLU A 282 -21.02 -1.58 7.15
CA GLU A 282 -20.51 -1.44 8.52
C GLU A 282 -19.01 -1.70 8.63
N TYR A 283 -18.46 -2.62 7.83
CA TYR A 283 -17.02 -2.92 7.79
C TYR A 283 -16.28 -1.87 6.94
N ALA A 284 -16.86 -1.49 5.80
CA ALA A 284 -16.30 -0.49 4.91
C ALA A 284 -16.17 0.88 5.60
N MET A 285 -17.16 1.25 6.42
CA MET A 285 -17.18 2.53 7.16
C MET A 285 -16.23 2.56 8.35
N ASN A 286 -15.84 1.39 8.90
CA ASN A 286 -14.89 1.28 10.03
C ASN A 286 -13.56 0.67 9.59
N SER A 287 -13.08 1.04 8.40
CA SER A 287 -11.79 0.58 7.91
C SER A 287 -11.09 1.57 7.01
N VAL A 288 -9.76 1.39 6.93
CA VAL A 288 -8.90 2.01 5.92
C VAL A 288 -8.16 0.88 5.22
N SER A 289 -8.32 0.78 3.89
CA SER A 289 -7.63 -0.22 3.06
C SER A 289 -6.38 0.36 2.42
N TYR A 290 -5.28 -0.40 2.42
CA TYR A 290 -3.98 0.00 1.88
C TYR A 290 -3.57 -0.96 0.78
N LYS A 291 -3.18 -0.41 -0.36
CA LYS A 291 -2.72 -1.16 -1.54
C LYS A 291 -1.54 -0.47 -2.22
N SER A 292 -0.83 -1.21 -3.06
CA SER A 292 0.33 -0.69 -3.77
C SER A 292 0.61 -1.51 -5.03
N THR A 293 1.25 -0.88 -6.01
CA THR A 293 1.84 -1.56 -7.18
C THR A 293 3.14 -2.31 -6.85
N SER A 294 3.67 -2.14 -5.64
CA SER A 294 4.98 -2.66 -5.23
C SER A 294 5.13 -4.16 -5.40
N LYS A 295 4.09 -4.93 -5.05
CA LYS A 295 4.12 -6.39 -5.15
C LYS A 295 3.63 -6.87 -6.51
N SER A 296 2.42 -6.47 -6.91
CA SER A 296 1.77 -6.93 -8.16
C SER A 296 2.57 -6.62 -9.42
N PHE A 297 3.30 -5.50 -9.43
CA PHE A 297 4.07 -5.05 -10.60
C PHE A 297 5.58 -5.01 -10.37
N ASN A 298 6.05 -5.52 -9.23
CA ASN A 298 7.48 -5.52 -8.87
C ASN A 298 8.09 -4.10 -8.84
N LEU A 299 7.36 -3.11 -8.32
CA LEU A 299 7.71 -1.70 -8.32
C LEU A 299 8.06 -1.14 -6.93
N ALA A 300 8.52 -1.98 -6.00
CA ALA A 300 8.80 -1.55 -4.63
C ALA A 300 9.81 -0.39 -4.53
N ALA A 301 10.78 -0.31 -5.46
CA ALA A 301 11.77 0.77 -5.50
C ALA A 301 11.17 2.13 -5.88
N HIS A 302 10.01 2.17 -6.54
CA HIS A 302 9.32 3.41 -6.93
C HIS A 302 8.52 4.04 -5.79
N ARG A 303 8.35 3.35 -4.68
CA ARG A 303 7.70 3.85 -3.47
C ARG A 303 6.37 4.51 -3.76
N THR A 304 5.42 3.73 -4.26
CA THR A 304 4.06 4.16 -4.55
C THR A 304 3.07 3.31 -3.80
N GLY A 305 2.06 3.91 -3.22
CA GLY A 305 0.95 3.25 -2.57
C GLY A 305 -0.25 4.17 -2.52
N TYR A 306 -1.36 3.62 -2.16
CA TYR A 306 -2.57 4.38 -1.88
C TYR A 306 -3.34 3.74 -0.75
N LEU A 307 -4.15 4.56 -0.11
CA LEU A 307 -5.14 4.13 0.86
C LEU A 307 -6.50 4.74 0.52
N PHE A 308 -7.54 4.07 0.95
CA PHE A 308 -8.89 4.57 0.81
C PHE A 308 -9.79 4.10 1.96
N SER A 309 -10.86 4.84 2.19
CA SER A 309 -11.94 4.45 3.09
C SER A 309 -13.29 4.84 2.49
N HIS A 310 -14.34 4.11 2.81
CA HIS A 310 -15.71 4.51 2.49
C HIS A 310 -16.18 5.63 3.42
N ASN A 311 -15.63 5.71 4.61
CA ASN A 311 -15.87 6.82 5.53
C ASN A 311 -14.95 8.01 5.18
N ARG A 312 -15.57 9.13 4.81
CA ARG A 312 -14.85 10.35 4.45
C ARG A 312 -14.02 10.92 5.61
N ASP A 313 -14.50 10.77 6.84
CA ASP A 313 -13.79 11.26 8.03
C ASP A 313 -12.43 10.58 8.27
N HIS A 314 -12.22 9.40 7.65
CA HIS A 314 -10.92 8.73 7.70
C HIS A 314 -9.91 9.24 6.66
N ILE A 315 -10.34 10.13 5.77
CA ILE A 315 -9.53 10.64 4.65
C ILE A 315 -9.19 12.12 4.82
N ASP A 316 -10.05 12.89 5.49
CA ASP A 316 -9.87 14.31 5.78
C ASP A 316 -8.95 14.54 6.98
#